data_411f0e3a56470dff5f5c2f1ee4e609ed
#
_entry.id   411f0e3a56470dff5f5c2f1ee4e609ed
#
_cell.length_a   1.000
_cell.length_b   1.000
_cell.length_c   1.000
_cell.angle_alpha   90.00
_cell.angle_beta   90.00
_cell.angle_gamma   90.00
#
_symmetry.space_group_name_H-M   'P 1'
#
loop_
_entity.id
_entity.type
_entity.pdbx_description
1 polymer ?
#
loop_
_entity_poly.entity_id
_entity_poly.type
_entity_poly.pdbx_seq_one_letter_code
_entity_poly.pdbx_strand_id
1 'polypeptide(L)'
;MAAGQVLCGRAGLPLYGKNGTILYAQPVSMSVDVVISWSGGKDVDICACYDVVGGSVGYNHDSSINANGFSAAWDGDNTTGGPERVHLSYSGNRSSLADVHFDIHANWYSVGTDEDGNELSGGGPATVTATDSKGNVKSFTIMPATSKRRAANTGDPGVRLNFNVNGTLKSITAA
;
A
#
# COMPACT_ATOMS: atom_id res chain seq x y z
N MET A 1 24.40 -6.84 13.76
CA MET A 1 24.58 -5.84 12.67
C MET A 1 24.23 -6.55 11.37
N ALA A 2 23.25 -6.10 10.63
CA ALA A 2 22.96 -6.62 9.29
C ALA A 2 24.14 -6.28 8.36
N ALA A 3 24.65 -7.27 7.63
CA ALA A 3 25.71 -7.04 6.67
C ALA A 3 25.15 -6.24 5.50
N GLY A 4 25.57 -4.99 5.35
CA GLY A 4 25.20 -4.16 4.22
C GLY A 4 25.76 -4.71 2.92
N GLN A 5 25.08 -4.44 1.80
CA GLN A 5 25.55 -4.85 0.48
C GLN A 5 26.75 -3.98 0.07
N VAL A 6 27.83 -4.61 -0.42
CA VAL A 6 29.02 -3.88 -0.91
C VAL A 6 28.62 -3.01 -2.10
N LEU A 7 28.94 -1.71 -2.03
CA LEU A 7 28.80 -0.82 -3.17
C LEU A 7 29.89 -1.14 -4.20
N CYS A 8 29.47 -1.40 -5.44
CA CYS A 8 30.37 -1.66 -6.54
C CYS A 8 30.31 -0.52 -7.58
N GLY A 9 31.48 -0.16 -8.13
CA GLY A 9 31.58 0.73 -9.27
C GLY A 9 31.08 0.07 -10.57
N ARG A 10 31.10 0.83 -11.67
CA ARG A 10 30.61 0.41 -13.00
C ARG A 10 31.24 -0.90 -13.53
N ALA A 11 32.42 -1.27 -13.04
CA ALA A 11 33.12 -2.52 -13.38
C ALA A 11 32.87 -3.68 -12.41
N GLY A 12 31.90 -3.54 -11.47
CA GLY A 12 31.62 -4.57 -10.45
C GLY A 12 32.67 -4.66 -9.32
N LEU A 13 33.64 -3.75 -9.27
CA LEU A 13 34.63 -3.70 -8.22
C LEU A 13 34.12 -2.92 -7.01
N PRO A 14 34.46 -3.35 -5.76
CA PRO A 14 34.06 -2.62 -4.55
C PRO A 14 34.52 -1.16 -4.59
N LEU A 15 33.66 -0.27 -4.15
CA LEU A 15 33.99 1.13 -3.90
C LEU A 15 34.62 1.26 -2.51
N TYR A 16 35.69 2.05 -2.45
CA TYR A 16 36.42 2.31 -1.20
C TYR A 16 36.23 3.78 -0.80
N GLY A 17 36.00 4.00 0.48
CA GLY A 17 36.05 5.32 1.10
C GLY A 17 37.46 5.89 1.12
N LYS A 18 37.60 7.17 1.49
CA LYS A 18 38.84 7.91 1.52
C LYS A 18 39.97 7.22 2.35
N ASN A 19 39.60 6.35 3.28
CA ASN A 19 40.51 5.63 4.17
C ASN A 19 40.73 4.17 3.74
N GLY A 20 40.42 3.79 2.51
CA GLY A 20 40.55 2.40 2.02
C GLY A 20 39.47 1.45 2.59
N THR A 21 38.48 1.93 3.34
CA THR A 21 37.39 1.09 3.84
C THR A 21 36.38 0.79 2.74
N ILE A 22 35.94 -0.47 2.65
CA ILE A 22 34.89 -0.86 1.71
C ILE A 22 33.57 -0.10 2.07
N LEU A 23 32.99 0.52 1.07
CA LEU A 23 31.68 1.18 1.22
C LEU A 23 30.57 0.15 1.05
N TYR A 24 29.62 0.18 1.98
CA TYR A 24 28.43 -0.64 1.95
C TYR A 24 27.20 0.23 1.70
N ALA A 25 26.31 -0.24 0.83
CA ALA A 25 25.00 0.35 0.72
C ALA A 25 24.29 0.16 2.06
N GLN A 26 23.74 1.26 2.59
CA GLN A 26 22.92 1.13 3.79
C GLN A 26 21.57 0.50 3.41
N PRO A 27 21.08 -0.47 4.18
CA PRO A 27 19.73 -0.96 4.02
C PRO A 27 18.71 0.17 4.12
N VAL A 28 17.72 0.15 3.25
CA VAL A 28 16.62 1.09 3.33
C VAL A 28 15.47 0.50 4.13
N SER A 29 14.70 1.35 4.77
CA SER A 29 13.47 0.98 5.45
C SER A 29 12.33 1.87 4.96
N MET A 30 11.09 1.38 5.10
CA MET A 30 9.88 2.08 4.75
C MET A 30 8.83 1.83 5.83
N SER A 31 8.03 2.82 6.12
CA SER A 31 6.80 2.70 6.89
C SER A 31 5.81 3.71 6.34
N VAL A 32 4.61 3.26 5.99
CA VAL A 32 3.55 4.07 5.39
C VAL A 32 2.22 3.67 6.01
N ASP A 33 1.51 4.66 6.52
CA ASP A 33 0.12 4.55 6.92
C ASP A 33 -0.78 4.96 5.76
N VAL A 34 -1.69 4.10 5.38
CA VAL A 34 -2.67 4.34 4.32
C VAL A 34 -4.06 4.39 4.92
N VAL A 35 -4.78 5.46 4.63
CA VAL A 35 -6.15 5.70 5.06
C VAL A 35 -7.02 5.81 3.82
N ILE A 36 -8.06 4.99 3.77
CA ILE A 36 -9.09 5.05 2.75
C ILE A 36 -10.34 5.64 3.39
N SER A 37 -10.80 6.78 2.88
CA SER A 37 -11.98 7.49 3.37
C SER A 37 -12.98 7.72 2.25
N TRP A 38 -14.26 7.70 2.60
CA TRP A 38 -15.36 7.87 1.65
C TRP A 38 -16.55 8.58 2.30
N SER A 39 -17.53 8.97 1.48
CA SER A 39 -18.78 9.54 1.92
C SER A 39 -19.95 9.00 1.10
N GLY A 40 -21.14 8.94 1.67
CA GLY A 40 -22.38 8.62 0.96
C GLY A 40 -22.69 7.15 0.73
N GLY A 41 -21.79 6.24 1.06
CA GLY A 41 -22.01 4.80 1.10
C GLY A 41 -21.86 4.27 2.52
N LYS A 42 -22.11 2.99 2.71
CA LYS A 42 -22.02 2.39 4.04
C LYS A 42 -20.74 1.59 4.23
N ASP A 43 -20.28 0.93 3.19
CA ASP A 43 -19.22 -0.05 3.33
C ASP A 43 -18.37 -0.12 2.06
N VAL A 44 -17.07 0.14 2.22
CA VAL A 44 -16.06 0.01 1.16
C VAL A 44 -15.01 -0.97 1.62
N ASP A 45 -15.00 -2.15 1.03
CA ASP A 45 -13.93 -3.11 1.20
C ASP A 45 -12.68 -2.69 0.43
N ILE A 46 -11.53 -3.03 0.99
CA ILE A 46 -10.24 -2.85 0.33
C ILE A 46 -9.51 -4.18 0.13
N CYS A 47 -8.65 -4.20 -0.88
CA CYS A 47 -7.66 -5.23 -1.13
C CYS A 47 -6.31 -4.54 -1.34
N ALA A 48 -5.45 -4.57 -0.34
CA ALA A 48 -4.10 -4.04 -0.43
C ALA A 48 -3.13 -5.15 -0.81
N CYS A 49 -2.55 -5.04 -1.99
CA CYS A 49 -1.74 -6.08 -2.62
C CYS A 49 -0.26 -5.74 -2.59
N TYR A 50 0.54 -6.77 -2.36
CA TYR A 50 1.99 -6.73 -2.49
C TYR A 50 2.43 -7.33 -3.81
N ASP A 51 3.02 -6.53 -4.66
CA ASP A 51 3.60 -7.01 -5.92
C ASP A 51 4.78 -7.99 -5.69
N VAL A 52 5.60 -7.70 -4.69
CA VAL A 52 6.85 -8.47 -4.43
C VAL A 52 6.68 -9.73 -3.58
N VAL A 53 5.51 -9.99 -3.01
CA VAL A 53 5.30 -11.13 -2.08
C VAL A 53 4.05 -11.96 -2.35
N GLY A 54 3.25 -11.56 -3.33
CA GLY A 54 2.13 -12.36 -3.81
C GLY A 54 1.04 -12.59 -2.78
N GLY A 55 0.64 -11.54 -2.05
CA GLY A 55 -0.43 -11.63 -1.07
C GLY A 55 -1.25 -10.34 -0.99
N SER A 56 -2.36 -10.37 -0.27
CA SER A 56 -3.23 -9.21 -0.03
C SER A 56 -3.80 -9.20 1.38
N VAL A 57 -4.03 -8.00 1.91
CA VAL A 57 -4.73 -7.78 3.17
C VAL A 57 -6.03 -7.01 2.93
N GLY A 58 -7.05 -7.25 3.77
CA GLY A 58 -8.37 -6.63 3.67
C GLY A 58 -9.49 -7.60 4.02
N TYR A 59 -10.73 -7.22 3.80
CA TYR A 59 -11.87 -8.11 4.03
C TYR A 59 -11.84 -9.31 3.07
N ASN A 60 -12.03 -10.52 3.60
CA ASN A 60 -11.85 -11.81 2.91
C ASN A 60 -10.43 -12.05 2.35
N HIS A 61 -9.44 -11.32 2.84
CA HIS A 61 -8.02 -11.53 2.63
C HIS A 61 -7.34 -11.77 3.97
N ASP A 62 -6.01 -11.84 3.98
CA ASP A 62 -5.27 -11.91 5.24
C ASP A 62 -5.44 -10.61 6.06
N SER A 63 -5.46 -10.70 7.38
CA SER A 63 -5.42 -9.50 8.23
C SER A 63 -4.02 -8.91 8.30
N SER A 64 -2.99 -9.73 8.10
CA SER A 64 -1.60 -9.30 8.02
C SER A 64 -0.75 -10.26 7.22
N ILE A 65 0.27 -9.72 6.55
CA ILE A 65 1.26 -10.49 5.78
C ILE A 65 2.66 -10.04 6.19
N ASN A 66 3.55 -11.01 6.37
CA ASN A 66 4.98 -10.77 6.59
C ASN A 66 5.79 -11.69 5.68
N ALA A 67 6.51 -11.13 4.72
CA ALA A 67 7.36 -11.89 3.81
C ALA A 67 8.50 -11.03 3.25
N ASN A 68 9.70 -11.62 3.14
CA ASN A 68 10.88 -10.99 2.52
C ASN A 68 11.23 -9.60 3.07
N GLY A 69 10.96 -9.35 4.36
CA GLY A 69 11.18 -8.07 5.02
C GLY A 69 10.02 -7.07 4.83
N PHE A 70 9.02 -7.37 4.03
CA PHE A 70 7.80 -6.59 3.93
C PHE A 70 6.75 -7.05 4.93
N SER A 71 5.98 -6.10 5.42
CA SER A 71 4.82 -6.33 6.27
C SER A 71 3.67 -5.45 5.82
N ALA A 72 2.46 -6.00 5.78
CA ALA A 72 1.21 -5.26 5.72
C ALA A 72 0.30 -5.72 6.85
N ALA A 73 -0.41 -4.78 7.45
CA ALA A 73 -1.45 -5.06 8.43
C ALA A 73 -2.68 -4.19 8.12
N TRP A 74 -3.83 -4.82 8.13
CA TRP A 74 -5.13 -4.18 7.97
C TRP A 74 -5.80 -4.05 9.35
N ASP A 75 -6.33 -2.87 9.67
CA ASP A 75 -6.88 -2.57 10.99
C ASP A 75 -8.28 -3.16 11.23
N GLY A 76 -8.87 -3.76 10.21
CA GLY A 76 -10.18 -4.37 10.27
C GLY A 76 -11.25 -3.62 9.48
N ASP A 77 -12.37 -4.27 9.33
CA ASP A 77 -13.51 -3.86 8.52
C ASP A 77 -14.32 -2.74 9.22
N ASN A 78 -14.68 -1.71 8.45
CA ASN A 78 -15.53 -0.62 8.89
C ASN A 78 -16.81 -0.54 8.04
N THR A 79 -17.84 -1.23 8.51
CA THR A 79 -19.14 -1.35 7.82
C THR A 79 -20.02 -0.11 7.91
N THR A 80 -19.58 0.99 8.55
CA THR A 80 -20.46 2.12 8.91
C THR A 80 -20.02 3.49 8.40
N GLY A 81 -19.12 3.57 7.42
CA GLY A 81 -18.76 4.84 6.81
C GLY A 81 -17.28 5.22 6.92
N GLY A 82 -16.41 4.28 7.16
CA GLY A 82 -14.96 4.46 7.11
C GLY A 82 -14.36 5.30 8.25
N PRO A 83 -13.07 5.54 8.24
CA PRO A 83 -12.11 5.04 7.26
C PRO A 83 -11.68 3.60 7.48
N GLU A 84 -11.14 2.96 6.45
CA GLU A 84 -10.28 1.78 6.61
C GLU A 84 -8.80 2.15 6.57
N ARG A 85 -7.97 1.30 7.17
CA ARG A 85 -6.53 1.57 7.31
C ARG A 85 -5.70 0.35 6.99
N VAL A 86 -4.55 0.62 6.34
CA VAL A 86 -3.51 -0.38 6.12
C VAL A 86 -2.17 0.24 6.52
N HIS A 87 -1.41 -0.49 7.33
CA HIS A 87 -0.04 -0.16 7.66
C HIS A 87 0.91 -1.01 6.82
N LEU A 88 1.80 -0.36 6.08
CA LEU A 88 2.78 -1.00 5.21
C LEU A 88 4.19 -0.70 5.72
N SER A 89 5.05 -1.72 5.80
CA SER A 89 6.44 -1.50 6.16
C SER A 89 7.41 -2.42 5.40
N TYR A 90 8.66 -1.99 5.36
CA TYR A 90 9.78 -2.80 4.92
C TYR A 90 10.96 -2.62 5.87
N SER A 91 11.57 -3.75 6.26
CA SER A 91 12.82 -3.80 7.01
C SER A 91 13.62 -5.01 6.54
N GLY A 92 14.63 -4.77 5.73
CA GLY A 92 15.44 -5.82 5.11
C GLY A 92 16.75 -5.29 4.53
N ASN A 93 17.35 -6.04 3.63
CA ASN A 93 18.68 -5.76 3.09
C ASN A 93 18.69 -5.05 1.73
N ARG A 94 17.53 -4.60 1.22
CA ARG A 94 17.50 -3.84 -0.03
C ARG A 94 18.18 -2.49 0.14
N SER A 95 18.91 -2.07 -0.88
CA SER A 95 19.51 -0.74 -0.98
C SER A 95 18.63 0.25 -1.75
N SER A 96 17.50 -0.21 -2.31
CA SER A 96 16.54 0.59 -3.06
C SER A 96 15.14 0.02 -2.92
N LEU A 97 14.13 0.88 -2.85
CA LEU A 97 12.71 0.54 -2.95
C LEU A 97 12.04 1.20 -4.18
N ALA A 98 12.81 1.75 -5.11
CA ALA A 98 12.26 2.42 -6.29
C ALA A 98 11.55 1.48 -7.28
N ASP A 99 11.81 0.19 -7.19
CA ASP A 99 11.20 -0.90 -7.95
C ASP A 99 10.05 -1.61 -7.21
N VAL A 100 9.73 -1.12 -6.01
CA VAL A 100 8.66 -1.67 -5.17
C VAL A 100 7.43 -0.79 -5.28
N HIS A 101 6.28 -1.42 -5.37
CA HIS A 101 4.99 -0.74 -5.26
C HIS A 101 3.97 -1.56 -4.47
N PHE A 102 2.95 -0.88 -3.99
CA PHE A 102 1.77 -1.45 -3.37
C PHE A 102 0.55 -0.95 -4.09
N ASP A 103 -0.35 -1.86 -4.44
CA ASP A 103 -1.61 -1.53 -5.06
C ASP A 103 -2.73 -1.69 -4.03
N ILE A 104 -3.63 -0.71 -3.98
CA ILE A 104 -4.79 -0.71 -3.09
C ILE A 104 -6.03 -0.56 -3.95
N HIS A 105 -6.83 -1.61 -4.01
CA HIS A 105 -8.07 -1.69 -4.76
C HIS A 105 -9.26 -1.56 -3.83
N ALA A 106 -10.37 -1.03 -4.32
CA ALA A 106 -11.57 -0.81 -3.52
C ALA A 106 -12.86 -1.21 -4.26
N ASN A 107 -13.82 -1.74 -3.48
CA ASN A 107 -15.14 -2.10 -3.95
C ASN A 107 -16.19 -1.65 -2.93
N TRP A 108 -17.29 -1.09 -3.39
CA TRP A 108 -18.46 -0.88 -2.56
C TRP A 108 -19.13 -2.21 -2.25
N TYR A 109 -18.96 -2.69 -1.02
CA TYR A 109 -19.65 -3.89 -0.56
C TYR A 109 -21.14 -3.64 -0.39
N SER A 110 -21.51 -2.52 0.22
CA SER A 110 -22.89 -2.09 0.39
C SER A 110 -23.02 -0.60 0.18
N VAL A 111 -23.94 -0.20 -0.68
CA VAL A 111 -24.31 1.21 -0.92
C VAL A 111 -25.59 1.62 -0.17
N GLY A 112 -26.18 0.69 0.59
CA GLY A 112 -27.44 0.88 1.29
C GLY A 112 -28.66 0.41 0.49
N THR A 113 -29.84 0.64 1.04
CA THR A 113 -31.14 0.34 0.42
C THR A 113 -31.99 1.61 0.35
N ASP A 114 -32.90 1.67 -0.64
CA ASP A 114 -33.95 2.68 -0.69
C ASP A 114 -35.10 2.39 0.32
N GLU A 115 -36.14 3.25 0.34
CA GLU A 115 -37.29 3.10 1.24
C GLU A 115 -38.08 1.80 0.98
N ASP A 116 -38.00 1.28 -0.24
CA ASP A 116 -38.66 0.03 -0.65
C ASP A 116 -37.83 -1.22 -0.39
N GLY A 117 -36.63 -1.06 0.18
CA GLY A 117 -35.70 -2.14 0.50
C GLY A 117 -34.87 -2.62 -0.69
N ASN A 118 -34.89 -1.94 -1.84
CA ASN A 118 -34.05 -2.27 -2.98
C ASN A 118 -32.62 -1.77 -2.71
N GLU A 119 -31.64 -2.57 -3.08
CA GLU A 119 -30.24 -2.14 -2.98
C GLU A 119 -29.94 -0.99 -3.95
N LEU A 120 -29.42 0.09 -3.43
CA LEU A 120 -28.93 1.22 -4.22
C LEU A 120 -27.74 0.77 -5.08
N SER A 121 -27.66 1.31 -6.28
CA SER A 121 -26.54 1.09 -7.20
C SER A 121 -25.58 2.27 -7.15
N GLY A 122 -24.32 1.97 -7.09
CA GLY A 122 -23.25 2.97 -7.07
C GLY A 122 -22.90 3.45 -5.66
N GLY A 123 -21.89 4.24 -5.59
CA GLY A 123 -21.33 4.87 -4.40
C GLY A 123 -20.55 6.11 -4.81
N GLY A 124 -20.15 6.91 -3.84
CA GLY A 124 -19.31 8.07 -4.07
C GLY A 124 -17.84 7.70 -4.30
N PRO A 125 -16.99 8.69 -4.55
CA PRO A 125 -15.56 8.48 -4.61
C PRO A 125 -15.00 8.12 -3.23
N ALA A 126 -13.92 7.34 -3.23
CA ALA A 126 -13.07 7.13 -2.08
C ALA A 126 -11.73 7.84 -2.27
N THR A 127 -11.19 8.38 -1.20
CA THR A 127 -9.88 9.03 -1.19
C THR A 127 -8.90 8.15 -0.44
N VAL A 128 -7.84 7.75 -1.13
CA VAL A 128 -6.70 7.05 -0.55
C VAL A 128 -5.65 8.11 -0.18
N THR A 129 -5.29 8.17 1.09
CA THR A 129 -4.24 9.05 1.61
C THR A 129 -3.15 8.20 2.24
N ALA A 130 -1.93 8.34 1.75
CA ALA A 130 -0.75 7.66 2.29
C ALA A 130 0.18 8.67 2.93
N THR A 131 0.70 8.32 4.11
CA THR A 131 1.66 9.14 4.88
C THR A 131 2.86 8.27 5.24
N ASP A 132 4.04 8.66 4.81
CA ASP A 132 5.27 7.94 5.20
C ASP A 132 5.82 8.41 6.55
N SER A 133 6.77 7.66 7.10
CA SER A 133 7.39 7.95 8.40
C SER A 133 8.18 9.26 8.46
N LYS A 134 8.37 9.93 7.33
CA LYS A 134 9.00 11.26 7.24
C LYS A 134 7.99 12.39 7.09
N GLY A 135 6.70 12.07 7.12
CA GLY A 135 5.61 13.02 7.02
C GLY A 135 5.29 13.44 5.57
N ASN A 136 5.80 12.74 4.55
CA ASN A 136 5.34 12.98 3.18
C ASN A 136 3.94 12.40 3.01
N VAL A 137 3.01 13.25 2.60
CA VAL A 137 1.60 12.90 2.38
C VAL A 137 1.29 12.95 0.90
N LYS A 138 0.59 11.94 0.40
CA LYS A 138 0.04 11.88 -0.95
C LYS A 138 -1.39 11.37 -0.88
N SER A 139 -2.25 11.91 -1.75
CA SER A 139 -3.64 11.46 -1.85
C SER A 139 -4.04 11.25 -3.31
N PHE A 140 -4.97 10.35 -3.52
CA PHE A 140 -5.57 10.06 -4.81
C PHE A 140 -7.03 9.66 -4.62
N THR A 141 -7.91 10.14 -5.49
CA THR A 141 -9.34 9.82 -5.42
C THR A 141 -9.67 8.78 -6.49
N ILE A 142 -10.34 7.71 -6.09
CA ILE A 142 -10.80 6.62 -6.95
C ILE A 142 -12.32 6.51 -6.90
N MET A 143 -12.90 5.89 -7.91
CA MET A 143 -14.27 5.39 -7.87
C MET A 143 -14.21 3.89 -7.62
N PRO A 144 -14.51 3.41 -6.40
CA PRO A 144 -14.53 1.98 -6.10
C PRO A 144 -15.48 1.24 -7.03
N ALA A 145 -15.24 -0.05 -7.28
CA ALA A 145 -16.19 -0.89 -7.98
C ALA A 145 -17.53 -0.94 -7.23
N THR A 146 -18.60 -1.23 -7.94
CA THR A 146 -19.96 -1.28 -7.37
C THR A 146 -20.54 -2.70 -7.37
N SER A 147 -19.68 -3.70 -7.28
CA SER A 147 -20.10 -5.10 -7.21
C SER A 147 -20.56 -5.42 -5.79
N LYS A 148 -21.87 -5.39 -5.58
CA LYS A 148 -22.52 -5.57 -4.28
C LYS A 148 -22.16 -6.90 -3.63
N ARG A 149 -22.00 -6.88 -2.28
CA ARG A 149 -21.75 -8.05 -1.42
C ARG A 149 -20.56 -8.90 -1.86
N ARG A 150 -19.55 -8.25 -2.37
CA ARG A 150 -18.29 -8.87 -2.75
C ARG A 150 -17.12 -8.05 -2.20
N ALA A 151 -16.18 -8.72 -1.54
CA ALA A 151 -14.92 -8.10 -1.14
C ALA A 151 -14.16 -7.50 -2.33
N ALA A 152 -13.37 -6.49 -2.09
CA ALA A 152 -12.46 -5.94 -3.10
C ALA A 152 -11.43 -6.98 -3.56
N ASN A 153 -10.98 -6.87 -4.79
CA ASN A 153 -9.93 -7.70 -5.36
C ASN A 153 -9.03 -6.91 -6.32
N THR A 154 -7.97 -7.54 -6.81
CA THR A 154 -6.97 -6.92 -7.70
C THR A 154 -7.50 -6.46 -9.06
N GLY A 155 -8.71 -6.84 -9.45
CA GLY A 155 -9.37 -6.39 -10.67
C GLY A 155 -10.24 -5.15 -10.49
N ASP A 156 -10.40 -4.67 -9.26
CA ASP A 156 -11.18 -3.48 -8.97
C ASP A 156 -10.36 -2.20 -9.19
N PRO A 157 -11.01 -1.03 -9.37
CA PRO A 157 -10.31 0.24 -9.43
C PRO A 157 -9.42 0.45 -8.20
N GLY A 158 -8.21 0.94 -8.43
CA GLY A 158 -7.23 1.06 -7.36
C GLY A 158 -6.20 2.14 -7.60
N VAL A 159 -5.30 2.25 -6.65
CA VAL A 159 -4.15 3.13 -6.67
C VAL A 159 -2.87 2.34 -6.45
N ARG A 160 -1.79 2.86 -7.01
CA ARG A 160 -0.43 2.38 -6.84
C ARG A 160 0.41 3.37 -6.06
N LEU A 161 0.97 2.93 -4.94
CA LEU A 161 1.94 3.66 -4.16
C LEU A 161 3.34 3.37 -4.70
N ASN A 162 4.06 4.39 -5.12
CA ASN A 162 5.42 4.30 -5.63
C ASN A 162 6.41 4.94 -4.65
N PHE A 163 7.62 4.40 -4.57
CA PHE A 163 8.64 4.82 -3.62
C PHE A 163 9.89 5.38 -4.30
N ASN A 164 10.63 6.21 -3.59
CA ASN A 164 11.98 6.61 -3.93
C ASN A 164 12.98 5.51 -3.53
N VAL A 165 14.21 5.62 -4.01
CA VAL A 165 15.31 4.72 -3.65
C VAL A 165 15.42 4.51 -2.13
N ASN A 166 15.26 5.59 -1.36
CA ASN A 166 15.39 5.60 0.10
C ASN A 166 14.13 5.17 0.87
N GLY A 167 13.11 4.67 0.20
CA GLY A 167 11.87 4.19 0.81
C GLY A 167 10.85 5.28 1.18
N THR A 168 11.10 6.55 0.84
CA THR A 168 10.08 7.59 1.02
C THR A 168 9.01 7.52 -0.07
N LEU A 169 7.80 7.93 0.26
CA LEU A 169 6.67 7.95 -0.67
C LEU A 169 6.92 8.95 -1.81
N LYS A 170 6.94 8.45 -3.04
CA LYS A 170 7.18 9.25 -4.25
C LYS A 170 5.88 9.80 -4.83
N SER A 171 4.94 8.91 -5.10
CA SER A 171 3.66 9.26 -5.74
C SER A 171 2.59 8.22 -5.45
N ILE A 172 1.34 8.64 -5.62
CA ILE A 172 0.20 7.74 -5.81
C ILE A 172 -0.30 7.95 -7.24
N THR A 173 -0.54 6.87 -7.96
CA THR A 173 -1.07 6.86 -9.33
C THR A 173 -2.23 5.89 -9.43
N ALA A 174 -3.01 5.91 -10.50
CA ALA A 174 -3.96 4.81 -10.77
C ALA A 174 -3.20 3.48 -10.90
N ALA A 175 -3.76 2.41 -10.37
CA ALA A 175 -3.26 1.04 -10.50
C ALA A 175 -3.81 0.37 -11.75
#